data_71bd214882b47bbb7e954e351803bd5e
#
_entry.id   71bd214882b47bbb7e954e351803bd5e
#
_cell.length_a   1.000
_cell.length_b   1.000
_cell.length_c   1.000
_cell.angle_alpha   90.00
_cell.angle_beta   90.00
_cell.angle_gamma   90.00
#
_symmetry.space_group_name_H-M   'P 1'
#
loop_
_entity.id
_entity.type
_entity.pdbx_description
1 polymer ?
#
loop_
_entity_poly.entity_id
_entity_poly.type
_entity_poly.pdbx_seq_one_letter_code
_entity_poly.pdbx_strand_id
1 'polypeptide(L)'
;ILGNIIIRDDKGNRTTIEKDILGNIIIRDDRGNRTTIEEDILGNFIVRDDKGNRKTIEKDILGNTIIRDDKGNRKTITKDIFGNTIIEDDKGNRTTIKKDIFGNEIIEYGNGHGKIIKKDIFGNTVIEEY
;
A
#
# COMPACT_ATOMS: atom_id res chain seq x y z
N ILE A 1 14.41 14.10 20.19
CA ILE A 1 13.72 12.81 20.34
C ILE A 1 12.52 12.90 19.43
N LEU A 2 12.55 12.14 18.35
CA LEU A 2 11.44 12.02 17.44
C LEU A 2 10.35 11.20 18.14
N GLY A 3 9.14 11.76 18.23
CA GLY A 3 8.03 11.09 18.90
C GLY A 3 7.66 9.79 18.23
N ASN A 4 7.62 8.69 18.97
CA ASN A 4 7.16 7.41 18.49
C ASN A 4 5.63 7.43 18.39
N ILE A 5 5.10 6.85 17.33
CA ILE A 5 3.66 6.62 17.18
C ILE A 5 3.36 5.22 17.68
N ILE A 6 2.42 5.12 18.60
CA ILE A 6 1.95 3.83 19.12
C ILE A 6 0.51 3.64 18.69
N ILE A 7 0.26 2.56 17.95
CA ILE A 7 -1.06 2.13 17.51
C ILE A 7 -1.45 0.90 18.32
N ARG A 8 -2.66 0.87 18.83
CA ARG A 8 -3.25 -0.31 19.48
C ARG A 8 -4.56 -0.66 18.81
N ASP A 9 -4.75 -1.94 18.55
CA ASP A 9 -6.04 -2.43 18.05
C ASP A 9 -6.99 -2.73 19.22
N ASP A 10 -8.22 -3.08 18.91
CA ASP A 10 -9.27 -3.44 19.87
C ASP A 10 -8.98 -4.75 20.64
N LYS A 11 -8.03 -5.57 20.16
CA LYS A 11 -7.54 -6.78 20.82
C LYS A 11 -6.33 -6.53 21.72
N GLY A 12 -5.87 -5.28 21.79
CA GLY A 12 -4.73 -4.85 22.59
C GLY A 12 -3.36 -5.06 21.95
N ASN A 13 -3.28 -5.58 20.71
CA ASN A 13 -1.99 -5.70 20.01
C ASN A 13 -1.41 -4.31 19.77
N ARG A 14 -0.11 -4.19 19.94
CA ARG A 14 0.61 -2.92 19.84
C ARG A 14 1.53 -2.90 18.64
N THR A 15 1.47 -1.82 17.88
CA THR A 15 2.45 -1.49 16.83
C THR A 15 3.11 -0.17 17.18
N THR A 16 4.42 -0.14 17.15
CA THR A 16 5.22 1.07 17.36
C THR A 16 5.85 1.49 16.03
N ILE A 17 5.72 2.76 15.67
CA ILE A 17 6.36 3.37 14.51
C ILE A 17 7.33 4.43 15.04
N GLU A 18 8.59 4.32 14.70
CA GLU A 18 9.66 5.23 15.12
C GLU A 18 10.54 5.62 13.93
N LYS A 19 11.25 6.73 14.04
CA LYS A 19 12.33 7.09 13.11
C LYS A 19 13.68 6.91 13.80
N ASP A 20 14.63 6.33 13.08
CA ASP A 20 16.02 6.29 13.55
C ASP A 20 16.76 7.61 13.25
N ILE A 21 18.01 7.69 13.64
CA ILE A 21 18.84 8.89 13.46
C ILE A 21 19.16 9.20 12.00
N LEU A 22 18.98 8.24 11.09
CA LEU A 22 19.17 8.38 9.65
C LEU A 22 17.87 8.76 8.93
N GLY A 23 16.75 8.81 9.69
CA GLY A 23 15.42 9.12 9.13
C GLY A 23 14.64 7.91 8.63
N ASN A 24 15.18 6.70 8.75
CA ASN A 24 14.47 5.48 8.37
C ASN A 24 13.28 5.24 9.29
N ILE A 25 12.20 4.71 8.73
CA ILE A 25 11.00 4.34 9.51
C ILE A 25 11.15 2.90 9.97
N ILE A 26 11.00 2.68 11.26
CA ILE A 26 11.02 1.36 11.87
C ILE A 26 9.65 1.05 12.45
N ILE A 27 9.05 -0.03 12.03
CA ILE A 27 7.76 -0.52 12.51
C ILE A 27 8.01 -1.81 13.28
N ARG A 28 7.53 -1.88 14.52
CA ARG A 28 7.64 -3.07 15.38
C ARG A 28 6.27 -3.42 15.94
N ASP A 29 5.95 -4.71 15.93
CA ASP A 29 4.78 -5.22 16.65
C ASP A 29 5.20 -5.80 18.02
N ASP A 30 4.21 -6.17 18.84
CA ASP A 30 4.41 -6.76 20.16
C ASP A 30 4.88 -8.22 20.13
N ARG A 31 4.89 -8.83 18.93
CA ARG A 31 5.42 -10.18 18.68
C ARG A 31 6.90 -10.17 18.33
N GLY A 32 7.49 -8.97 18.26
CA GLY A 32 8.88 -8.77 17.92
C GLY A 32 9.19 -8.68 16.43
N ASN A 33 8.18 -8.75 15.54
CA ASN A 33 8.42 -8.55 14.11
C ASN A 33 8.81 -7.10 13.84
N ARG A 34 9.81 -6.92 12.97
CA ARG A 34 10.33 -5.61 12.62
C ARG A 34 10.29 -5.41 11.11
N THR A 35 9.82 -4.25 10.69
CA THR A 35 9.91 -3.78 9.31
C THR A 35 10.67 -2.45 9.30
N THR A 36 11.64 -2.30 8.42
CA THR A 36 12.39 -1.06 8.22
C THR A 36 12.08 -0.52 6.82
N ILE A 37 11.80 0.78 6.73
CA ILE A 37 11.60 1.50 5.47
C ILE A 37 12.70 2.54 5.36
N GLU A 38 13.55 2.40 4.37
CA GLU A 38 14.68 3.28 4.05
C GLU A 38 14.38 4.02 2.74
N GLU A 39 14.80 5.27 2.63
CA GLU A 39 14.80 6.02 1.37
C GLU A 39 16.25 6.07 0.84
N ASP A 40 16.43 5.67 -0.42
CA ASP A 40 17.75 5.75 -1.06
C ASP A 40 18.01 7.17 -1.62
N ILE A 41 19.21 7.40 -2.12
CA ILE A 41 19.63 8.71 -2.66
C ILE A 41 18.86 9.13 -3.93
N LEU A 42 18.13 8.21 -4.55
CA LEU A 42 17.29 8.45 -5.72
C LEU A 42 15.82 8.69 -5.36
N GLY A 43 15.49 8.63 -4.05
CA GLY A 43 14.12 8.77 -3.56
C GLY A 43 13.27 7.50 -3.68
N ASN A 44 13.87 6.34 -3.90
CA ASN A 44 13.16 5.07 -3.85
C ASN A 44 13.07 4.58 -2.40
N PHE A 45 11.97 3.87 -2.09
CA PHE A 45 11.81 3.26 -0.78
C PHE A 45 12.19 1.78 -0.81
N ILE A 46 12.97 1.38 0.17
CA ILE A 46 13.37 -0.01 0.38
C ILE A 46 12.72 -0.48 1.68
N VAL A 47 11.86 -1.48 1.57
CA VAL A 47 11.14 -2.09 2.70
C VAL A 47 11.79 -3.44 3.00
N ARG A 48 12.25 -3.64 4.23
CA ARG A 48 12.85 -4.90 4.69
C ARG A 48 12.17 -5.37 5.97
N ASP A 49 11.91 -6.67 6.04
CA ASP A 49 11.49 -7.28 7.30
C ASP A 49 12.66 -8.03 7.97
N ASP A 50 12.45 -8.48 9.20
CA ASP A 50 13.42 -9.25 9.99
C ASP A 50 13.61 -10.69 9.49
N LYS A 51 12.78 -11.15 8.55
CA LYS A 51 12.88 -12.45 7.90
C LYS A 51 13.74 -12.43 6.64
N GLY A 52 14.28 -11.25 6.29
CA GLY A 52 15.12 -11.04 5.13
C GLY A 52 14.36 -10.73 3.83
N ASN A 53 13.03 -10.64 3.86
CA ASN A 53 12.29 -10.24 2.66
C ASN A 53 12.53 -8.75 2.37
N ARG A 54 12.71 -8.43 1.09
CA ARG A 54 12.95 -7.06 0.63
C ARG A 54 11.98 -6.69 -0.48
N LYS A 55 11.46 -5.47 -0.41
CA LYS A 55 10.71 -4.84 -1.51
C LYS A 55 11.33 -3.49 -1.82
N THR A 56 11.35 -3.14 -3.09
CA THR A 56 11.74 -1.81 -3.56
C THR A 56 10.52 -1.14 -4.18
N ILE A 57 10.27 0.10 -3.81
CA ILE A 57 9.21 0.94 -4.35
C ILE A 57 9.91 2.12 -5.03
N GLU A 58 9.77 2.20 -6.34
CA GLU A 58 10.42 3.21 -7.17
C GLU A 58 9.41 3.91 -8.07
N LYS A 59 9.74 5.09 -8.57
CA LYS A 59 8.99 5.75 -9.62
C LYS A 59 9.76 5.70 -10.93
N ASP A 60 9.05 5.39 -12.03
CA ASP A 60 9.63 5.51 -13.35
C ASP A 60 9.57 6.96 -13.85
N ILE A 61 10.15 7.20 -15.02
CA ILE A 61 10.21 8.55 -15.64
C ILE A 61 8.83 9.12 -16.00
N LEU A 62 7.79 8.29 -16.06
CA LEU A 62 6.41 8.70 -16.32
C LEU A 62 5.63 8.95 -15.03
N GLY A 63 6.26 8.74 -13.86
CA GLY A 63 5.65 8.90 -12.55
C GLY A 63 4.84 7.69 -12.06
N ASN A 64 4.88 6.56 -12.77
CA ASN A 64 4.25 5.32 -12.30
C ASN A 64 5.04 4.76 -11.13
N THR A 65 4.33 4.12 -10.20
CA THR A 65 4.97 3.43 -9.08
C THR A 65 5.21 1.98 -9.44
N ILE A 66 6.45 1.53 -9.27
CA ILE A 66 6.87 0.15 -9.50
C ILE A 66 7.27 -0.45 -8.16
N ILE A 67 6.68 -1.59 -7.82
CA ILE A 67 7.01 -2.36 -6.62
C ILE A 67 7.64 -3.68 -7.08
N ARG A 68 8.84 -3.97 -6.60
CA ARG A 68 9.55 -5.23 -6.84
C ARG A 68 9.89 -5.90 -5.54
N ASP A 69 9.76 -7.22 -5.49
CA ASP A 69 10.29 -8.00 -4.37
C ASP A 69 11.59 -8.71 -4.75
N ASP A 70 12.24 -9.31 -3.77
CA ASP A 70 13.48 -10.07 -3.93
C ASP A 70 13.30 -11.42 -4.64
N LYS A 71 12.05 -11.84 -4.86
CA LYS A 71 11.69 -13.04 -5.61
C LYS A 71 11.48 -12.77 -7.10
N GLY A 72 11.64 -11.51 -7.53
CA GLY A 72 11.47 -11.06 -8.90
C GLY A 72 10.03 -10.70 -9.29
N ASN A 73 9.06 -10.78 -8.38
CA ASN A 73 7.71 -10.34 -8.68
C ASN A 73 7.66 -8.82 -8.80
N ARG A 74 6.90 -8.35 -9.77
CA ARG A 74 6.73 -6.92 -10.04
C ARG A 74 5.26 -6.53 -10.08
N LYS A 75 4.94 -5.38 -9.48
CA LYS A 75 3.66 -4.70 -9.67
C LYS A 75 3.90 -3.29 -10.15
N THR A 76 3.09 -2.83 -11.09
CA THR A 76 3.09 -1.46 -11.59
C THR A 76 1.78 -0.79 -11.23
N ILE A 77 1.84 0.40 -10.67
CA ILE A 77 0.69 1.23 -10.33
C ILE A 77 0.75 2.46 -11.21
N THR A 78 -0.25 2.62 -12.05
CA THR A 78 -0.36 3.73 -13.00
C THR A 78 -1.66 4.48 -12.81
N LYS A 79 -1.75 5.68 -13.36
CA LYS A 79 -3.02 6.38 -13.52
C LYS A 79 -3.35 6.50 -15.00
N ASP A 80 -4.61 6.24 -15.35
CA ASP A 80 -5.09 6.50 -16.71
C ASP A 80 -5.43 7.99 -16.90
N ILE A 81 -5.84 8.36 -18.12
CA ILE A 81 -6.19 9.74 -18.46
C ILE A 81 -7.43 10.27 -17.72
N PHE A 82 -8.24 9.38 -17.13
CA PHE A 82 -9.41 9.73 -16.32
C PHE A 82 -9.08 9.81 -14.82
N GLY A 83 -7.83 9.56 -14.44
CA GLY A 83 -7.37 9.57 -13.05
C GLY A 83 -7.65 8.27 -12.28
N ASN A 84 -8.14 7.21 -12.94
CA ASN A 84 -8.31 5.91 -12.30
C ASN A 84 -6.94 5.30 -12.00
N THR A 85 -6.84 4.57 -10.89
CA THR A 85 -5.63 3.84 -10.53
C THR A 85 -5.69 2.43 -11.11
N ILE A 86 -4.66 2.05 -11.84
CA ILE A 86 -4.50 0.72 -12.41
C ILE A 86 -3.31 0.05 -11.73
N ILE A 87 -3.53 -1.15 -11.19
CA ILE A 87 -2.49 -2.00 -10.61
C ILE A 87 -2.39 -3.23 -11.48
N GLU A 88 -1.20 -3.50 -12.00
CA GLU A 88 -0.93 -4.66 -12.85
C GLU A 88 0.31 -5.39 -12.35
N ASP A 89 0.24 -6.73 -12.24
CA ASP A 89 1.39 -7.54 -11.90
C ASP A 89 2.06 -8.13 -13.16
N ASP A 90 3.21 -8.76 -12.97
CA ASP A 90 4.00 -9.40 -14.04
C ASP A 90 3.33 -10.64 -14.65
N LYS A 91 2.24 -11.12 -14.05
CA LYS A 91 1.42 -12.24 -14.54
C LYS A 91 0.22 -11.76 -15.36
N GLY A 92 0.07 -10.44 -15.51
CA GLY A 92 -1.04 -9.82 -16.23
C GLY A 92 -2.34 -9.69 -15.42
N ASN A 93 -2.32 -9.98 -14.10
CA ASN A 93 -3.47 -9.69 -13.26
C ASN A 93 -3.62 -8.18 -13.11
N ARG A 94 -4.83 -7.69 -13.35
CA ARG A 94 -5.13 -6.26 -13.35
C ARG A 94 -6.22 -5.93 -12.35
N THR A 95 -6.03 -4.86 -11.59
CA THR A 95 -7.03 -4.28 -10.72
C THR A 95 -7.17 -2.80 -11.08
N THR A 96 -8.39 -2.33 -11.30
CA THR A 96 -8.70 -0.92 -11.56
C THR A 96 -9.47 -0.34 -10.39
N ILE A 97 -9.02 0.79 -9.87
CA ILE A 97 -9.70 1.54 -8.81
C ILE A 97 -10.17 2.86 -9.42
N LYS A 98 -11.47 3.10 -9.39
CA LYS A 98 -12.11 4.29 -9.95
C LYS A 98 -13.19 4.83 -9.02
N LYS A 99 -13.64 6.03 -9.26
CA LYS A 99 -14.81 6.61 -8.58
C LYS A 99 -15.97 6.72 -9.56
N ASP A 100 -17.18 6.44 -9.07
CA ASP A 100 -18.40 6.74 -9.83
C ASP A 100 -18.80 8.23 -9.70
N ILE A 101 -19.86 8.62 -10.37
CA ILE A 101 -20.38 10.00 -10.38
C ILE A 101 -20.88 10.45 -8.98
N PHE A 102 -21.15 9.52 -8.07
CA PHE A 102 -21.57 9.79 -6.70
C PHE A 102 -20.39 9.83 -5.71
N GLY A 103 -19.14 9.58 -6.19
CA GLY A 103 -17.94 9.55 -5.38
C GLY A 103 -17.68 8.23 -4.67
N ASN A 104 -18.46 7.18 -4.95
CA ASN A 104 -18.18 5.84 -4.42
C ASN A 104 -16.92 5.28 -5.07
N GLU A 105 -16.13 4.52 -4.32
CA GLU A 105 -14.96 3.86 -4.84
C GLU A 105 -15.34 2.48 -5.38
N ILE A 106 -14.94 2.20 -6.62
CA ILE A 106 -15.17 0.94 -7.31
C ILE A 106 -13.82 0.28 -7.55
N ILE A 107 -13.69 -0.95 -7.10
CA ILE A 107 -12.51 -1.79 -7.34
C ILE A 107 -12.93 -2.92 -8.27
N GLU A 108 -12.35 -2.95 -9.47
CA GLU A 108 -12.62 -3.99 -10.50
C GLU A 108 -11.39 -4.88 -10.64
N TYR A 109 -11.59 -6.19 -10.58
CA TYR A 109 -10.54 -7.18 -10.82
C TYR A 109 -10.62 -7.67 -12.27
N GLY A 110 -9.50 -8.12 -12.83
CA GLY A 110 -9.40 -8.57 -14.22
C GLY A 110 -10.26 -9.79 -14.58
N ASN A 111 -10.83 -10.47 -13.59
CA ASN A 111 -11.72 -11.61 -13.76
C ASN A 111 -13.22 -11.24 -13.83
N GLY A 112 -13.56 -9.94 -13.85
CA GLY A 112 -14.93 -9.45 -13.92
C GLY A 112 -15.65 -9.32 -12.58
N HIS A 113 -15.01 -9.68 -11.47
CA HIS A 113 -15.52 -9.40 -10.13
C HIS A 113 -15.05 -8.04 -9.63
N GLY A 114 -15.74 -7.52 -8.65
CA GLY A 114 -15.38 -6.23 -8.08
C GLY A 114 -16.00 -5.96 -6.73
N LYS A 115 -15.68 -4.77 -6.20
CA LYS A 115 -16.23 -4.24 -4.95
C LYS A 115 -16.62 -2.79 -5.15
N ILE A 116 -17.72 -2.40 -4.52
CA ILE A 116 -18.16 -1.00 -4.42
C ILE A 116 -18.07 -0.60 -2.95
N ILE A 117 -17.32 0.45 -2.66
CA ILE A 117 -17.18 1.02 -1.32
C ILE A 117 -17.93 2.35 -1.32
N LYS A 118 -18.98 2.43 -0.53
CA LYS A 118 -19.86 3.60 -0.44
C LYS A 118 -20.15 3.98 1.01
N LYS A 119 -20.70 5.18 1.21
CA LYS A 119 -21.25 5.61 2.49
C LYS A 119 -22.76 5.42 2.49
N ASP A 120 -23.30 4.89 3.59
CA ASP A 120 -24.75 4.90 3.83
C ASP A 120 -25.21 6.29 4.29
N ILE A 121 -26.52 6.47 4.47
CA ILE A 121 -27.14 7.73 4.92
C ILE A 121 -26.70 8.16 6.33
N PHE A 122 -26.12 7.24 7.12
CA PHE A 122 -25.60 7.50 8.47
C PHE A 122 -24.09 7.76 8.47
N GLY A 123 -23.41 7.70 7.29
CA GLY A 123 -21.97 7.88 7.15
C GLY A 123 -21.13 6.62 7.40
N ASN A 124 -21.75 5.46 7.58
CA ASN A 124 -21.02 4.21 7.74
C ASN A 124 -20.49 3.72 6.38
N THR A 125 -19.35 3.06 6.40
CA THR A 125 -18.78 2.46 5.18
C THR A 125 -19.46 1.11 4.91
N VAL A 126 -20.02 0.97 3.70
CA VAL A 126 -20.63 -0.27 3.21
C VAL A 126 -19.80 -0.78 2.04
N ILE A 127 -19.52 -2.08 2.02
CA ILE A 127 -18.79 -2.76 0.94
C ILE A 127 -19.73 -3.78 0.32
N GLU A 128 -19.95 -3.64 -0.99
CA GLU A 128 -20.73 -4.58 -1.79
C GLU A 128 -19.81 -5.29 -2.78
N GLU A 129 -19.95 -6.60 -2.95
CA GLU A 129 -19.20 -7.42 -3.92
C GLU A 129 -20.12 -7.82 -5.07
N TYR A 130 -19.59 -7.90 -6.32
CA TYR A 130 -20.32 -8.33 -7.52
C TYR A 130 -19.44 -9.18 -8.44
#